data_93a0a28b0e9bf1831bec8d04b49a8b25
#
_entry.id   93a0a28b0e9bf1831bec8d04b49a8b25
#
_cell.length_a   1.000
_cell.length_b   1.000
_cell.length_c   1.000
_cell.angle_alpha   90.00
_cell.angle_beta   90.00
_cell.angle_gamma   90.00
#
_symmetry.space_group_name_H-M   'P 1'
#
loop_
_entity.id
_entity.type
_entity.pdbx_description
1 polymer ?
#
loop_
_entity_poly.entity_id
_entity_poly.type
_entity_poly.pdbx_seq_one_letter_code
_entity_poly.pdbx_strand_id
1 'polypeptide(L)'
;MSSHPQQAVLRSRDATARAARCRPDISNQRLIAASIVLPALLVLYVLALPLMPEALRTPGSPLTYLFGVGGTVLLLVAAVFVLVKRTGRGGSPVVWFMAHVGCGMLGFVLVVVHTTGKLDRPPALLL
;
A
#
# COMPACT_ATOMS: atom_id res chain seq x y z
N MET A 1 46.97 4.54 33.71
CA MET A 1 45.79 4.05 32.95
C MET A 1 45.42 5.10 31.93
N SER A 2 46.02 5.10 30.73
CA SER A 2 45.71 6.06 29.67
C SER A 2 44.67 5.46 28.72
N SER A 3 43.44 5.92 28.81
CA SER A 3 42.40 5.59 27.84
C SER A 3 42.79 6.19 26.48
N HIS A 4 43.06 5.34 25.52
CA HIS A 4 43.50 5.72 24.17
C HIS A 4 42.48 6.68 23.55
N PRO A 5 42.84 7.91 23.14
CA PRO A 5 41.90 8.89 22.59
C PRO A 5 41.14 8.37 21.35
N GLN A 6 41.71 7.42 20.64
CA GLN A 6 41.05 6.73 19.50
C GLN A 6 39.80 5.94 19.89
N GLN A 7 39.77 5.33 21.09
CA GLN A 7 38.60 4.60 21.54
C GLN A 7 37.42 5.51 21.88
N ALA A 8 37.69 6.74 22.36
CA ALA A 8 36.63 7.71 22.59
C ALA A 8 35.98 8.18 21.28
N VAL A 9 36.80 8.41 20.24
CA VAL A 9 36.31 8.80 18.91
C VAL A 9 35.48 7.70 18.27
N LEU A 10 35.89 6.44 18.38
CA LEU A 10 35.12 5.30 17.84
C LEU A 10 33.78 5.15 18.56
N ARG A 11 33.76 5.25 19.90
CA ARG A 11 32.50 5.19 20.67
C ARG A 11 31.54 6.32 20.32
N SER A 12 32.04 7.55 20.10
CA SER A 12 31.19 8.66 19.70
C SER A 12 30.60 8.47 18.29
N ARG A 13 31.37 7.91 17.34
CA ARG A 13 30.90 7.59 16.01
C ARG A 13 29.81 6.48 16.04
N ASP A 14 30.02 5.46 16.87
CA ASP A 14 29.04 4.40 17.02
C ASP A 14 27.75 4.89 17.69
N ALA A 15 27.84 5.80 18.65
CA ALA A 15 26.68 6.41 19.29
C ALA A 15 25.86 7.28 18.31
N THR A 16 26.54 8.09 17.49
CA THR A 16 25.88 8.91 16.45
C THR A 16 25.26 8.02 15.34
N ALA A 17 25.94 6.95 14.94
CA ALA A 17 25.41 6.01 13.97
C ALA A 17 24.17 5.24 14.48
N ARG A 18 24.15 4.89 15.79
CA ARG A 18 22.97 4.28 16.43
C ARG A 18 21.82 5.29 16.55
N ALA A 19 22.08 6.52 16.94
CA ALA A 19 21.06 7.56 17.00
C ALA A 19 20.45 7.88 15.63
N ALA A 20 21.25 7.85 14.55
CA ALA A 20 20.76 8.02 13.19
C ALA A 20 19.87 6.85 12.72
N ARG A 21 20.14 5.62 13.17
CA ARG A 21 19.28 4.44 12.85
C ARG A 21 17.96 4.44 13.61
N CYS A 22 17.88 5.08 14.77
CA CYS A 22 16.66 5.18 15.56
C CYS A 22 15.74 6.35 15.15
N ARG A 23 16.12 7.14 14.13
CA ARG A 23 15.28 8.22 13.64
C ARG A 23 14.06 7.61 12.95
N PRO A 24 12.82 7.89 13.42
CA PRO A 24 11.63 7.37 12.75
C PRO A 24 11.63 7.88 11.30
N ASP A 25 11.67 6.95 10.36
CA ASP A 25 11.62 7.30 8.95
C ASP A 25 10.19 7.75 8.63
N ILE A 26 10.02 9.03 8.30
CA ILE A 26 8.73 9.65 7.96
C ILE A 26 8.07 8.90 6.79
N SER A 27 8.86 8.32 5.90
CA SER A 27 8.40 7.47 4.81
C SER A 27 7.68 6.22 5.34
N ASN A 28 8.26 5.57 6.36
CA ASN A 28 7.68 4.40 6.98
C ASN A 28 6.40 4.71 7.76
N GLN A 29 6.32 5.86 8.42
CA GLN A 29 5.10 6.30 9.11
C GLN A 29 3.94 6.51 8.14
N ARG A 30 4.19 7.08 6.96
CA ARG A 30 3.16 7.26 5.92
C ARG A 30 2.64 5.92 5.39
N LEU A 31 3.53 4.95 5.19
CA LEU A 31 3.13 3.61 4.76
C LEU A 31 2.32 2.89 5.83
N ILE A 32 2.73 2.98 7.10
CA ILE A 32 1.99 2.40 8.23
C ILE A 32 0.62 3.09 8.35
N ALA A 33 0.55 4.40 8.27
CA ALA A 33 -0.71 5.12 8.29
C ALA A 33 -1.63 4.71 7.13
N ALA A 34 -1.11 4.62 5.90
CA ALA A 34 -1.88 4.17 4.74
C ALA A 34 -2.38 2.74 4.90
N SER A 35 -1.56 1.84 5.49
CA SER A 35 -1.94 0.43 5.72
C SER A 35 -3.06 0.26 6.75
N ILE A 36 -3.28 1.24 7.61
CA ILE A 36 -4.37 1.25 8.58
C ILE A 36 -5.59 1.99 8.02
N VAL A 37 -5.37 3.16 7.43
CA VAL A 37 -6.45 4.05 6.96
C VAL A 37 -7.22 3.42 5.79
N LEU A 38 -6.52 2.81 4.82
CA LEU A 38 -7.20 2.21 3.66
C LEU A 38 -8.15 1.06 4.02
N PRO A 39 -7.75 0.06 4.83
CA PRO A 39 -8.67 -0.96 5.30
C PRO A 39 -9.81 -0.39 6.16
N ALA A 40 -9.54 0.60 7.01
CA ALA A 40 -10.56 1.25 7.82
C ALA A 40 -11.61 1.96 6.96
N LEU A 41 -11.19 2.67 5.90
CA LEU A 41 -12.10 3.27 4.93
C LEU A 41 -12.91 2.22 4.17
N LEU A 42 -12.31 1.08 3.83
CA LEU A 42 -13.02 -0.02 3.19
C LEU A 42 -14.10 -0.59 4.10
N VAL A 43 -13.79 -0.82 5.38
CA VAL A 43 -14.76 -1.30 6.37
C VAL A 43 -15.88 -0.28 6.52
N LEU A 44 -15.55 1.01 6.65
CA LEU A 44 -16.55 2.08 6.75
C LEU A 44 -17.45 2.13 5.51
N TYR A 45 -16.86 1.98 4.31
CA TYR A 45 -17.63 1.90 3.06
C TYR A 45 -18.61 0.73 3.06
N VAL A 46 -18.15 -0.47 3.45
CA VAL A 46 -19.01 -1.67 3.51
C VAL A 46 -20.16 -1.48 4.51
N LEU A 47 -19.89 -0.87 5.67
CA LEU A 47 -20.91 -0.56 6.67
C LEU A 47 -21.90 0.52 6.19
N ALA A 48 -21.45 1.43 5.32
CA ALA A 48 -22.29 2.47 4.75
C ALA A 48 -23.15 1.99 3.56
N LEU A 49 -22.83 0.84 2.96
CA LEU A 49 -23.55 0.30 1.80
C LEU A 49 -25.08 0.27 1.97
N PRO A 50 -25.65 -0.19 3.11
CA PRO A 50 -27.10 -0.23 3.28
C PRO A 50 -27.76 1.17 3.29
N LEU A 51 -26.98 2.21 3.60
CA LEU A 51 -27.46 3.60 3.66
C LEU A 51 -27.35 4.32 2.32
N MET A 52 -26.64 3.73 1.33
CA MET A 52 -26.42 4.34 0.03
C MET A 52 -27.64 4.17 -0.91
N PRO A 53 -27.92 5.16 -1.78
CA PRO A 53 -28.92 5.06 -2.83
C PRO A 53 -28.70 3.85 -3.74
N GLU A 54 -29.78 3.23 -4.22
CA GLU A 54 -29.73 2.05 -5.11
C GLU A 54 -28.90 2.32 -6.37
N ALA A 55 -28.94 3.53 -6.92
CA ALA A 55 -28.19 3.90 -8.11
C ALA A 55 -26.66 3.69 -7.96
N LEU A 56 -26.13 3.80 -6.73
CA LEU A 56 -24.71 3.56 -6.43
C LEU A 56 -24.43 2.07 -6.08
N ARG A 57 -25.47 1.33 -5.75
CA ARG A 57 -25.39 -0.09 -5.37
C ARG A 57 -25.62 -1.04 -6.53
N THR A 58 -26.24 -0.52 -7.63
CA THR A 58 -26.53 -1.37 -8.81
C THR A 58 -25.25 -1.83 -9.47
N PRO A 59 -25.10 -3.16 -9.65
CA PRO A 59 -23.98 -3.72 -10.40
C PRO A 59 -24.06 -3.24 -11.84
N GLY A 60 -22.93 -2.81 -12.36
CA GLY A 60 -22.86 -2.29 -13.74
C GLY A 60 -23.08 -0.78 -13.84
N SER A 61 -23.23 -0.06 -12.71
CA SER A 61 -23.19 1.39 -12.76
C SER A 61 -21.84 1.87 -13.31
N PRO A 62 -21.81 3.00 -14.05
CA PRO A 62 -20.56 3.55 -14.60
C PRO A 62 -19.49 3.77 -13.51
N LEU A 63 -19.92 4.10 -12.30
CA LEU A 63 -19.03 4.32 -11.16
C LEU A 63 -18.36 3.03 -10.71
N THR A 64 -19.13 1.96 -10.54
CA THR A 64 -18.58 0.65 -10.14
C THR A 64 -17.66 0.09 -11.22
N TYR A 65 -17.98 0.31 -12.49
CA TYR A 65 -17.11 -0.07 -13.61
C TYR A 65 -15.76 0.68 -13.55
N LEU A 66 -15.78 2.00 -13.33
CA LEU A 66 -14.57 2.79 -13.17
C LEU A 66 -13.69 2.32 -12.01
N PHE A 67 -14.29 1.93 -10.90
CA PHE A 67 -13.54 1.36 -9.75
C PHE A 67 -12.88 0.02 -10.12
N GLY A 68 -13.55 -0.84 -10.87
CA GLY A 68 -12.98 -2.09 -11.35
C GLY A 68 -11.79 -1.87 -12.28
N VAL A 69 -11.95 -1.02 -13.29
CA VAL A 69 -10.88 -0.68 -14.24
C VAL A 69 -9.73 0.01 -13.52
N GLY A 70 -10.00 1.02 -12.70
CA GLY A 70 -8.98 1.74 -11.93
C GLY A 70 -8.21 0.82 -10.98
N GLY A 71 -8.92 -0.04 -10.26
CA GLY A 71 -8.31 -1.04 -9.40
C GLY A 71 -7.38 -2.00 -10.15
N THR A 72 -7.84 -2.51 -11.30
CA THR A 72 -7.03 -3.39 -12.15
C THR A 72 -5.78 -2.70 -12.67
N VAL A 73 -5.88 -1.46 -13.14
CA VAL A 73 -4.73 -0.68 -13.60
C VAL A 73 -3.71 -0.48 -12.48
N LEU A 74 -4.16 -0.14 -11.27
CA LEU A 74 -3.28 0.01 -10.12
C LEU A 74 -2.58 -1.30 -9.74
N LEU A 75 -3.28 -2.43 -9.80
CA LEU A 75 -2.68 -3.74 -9.55
C LEU A 75 -1.64 -4.11 -10.62
N LEU A 76 -1.88 -3.74 -11.89
CA LEU A 76 -0.90 -3.92 -12.96
C LEU A 76 0.34 -3.04 -12.71
N VAL A 77 0.17 -1.79 -12.30
CA VAL A 77 1.30 -0.91 -11.90
C VAL A 77 2.08 -1.53 -10.75
N ALA A 78 1.38 -2.07 -9.74
CA ALA A 78 2.04 -2.78 -8.65
C ALA A 78 2.83 -4.00 -9.15
N ALA A 79 2.32 -4.74 -10.13
CA ALA A 79 3.02 -5.89 -10.72
C ALA A 79 4.30 -5.49 -11.50
N VAL A 80 4.33 -4.31 -12.10
CA VAL A 80 5.52 -3.78 -12.80
C VAL A 80 6.73 -3.68 -11.87
N PHE A 81 6.53 -3.45 -10.58
CA PHE A 81 7.63 -3.46 -9.60
C PHE A 81 8.46 -4.76 -9.64
N VAL A 82 7.81 -5.90 -9.83
CA VAL A 82 8.52 -7.20 -9.91
C VAL A 82 9.46 -7.24 -11.10
N LEU A 83 9.03 -6.70 -12.23
CA LEU A 83 9.84 -6.61 -13.45
C LEU A 83 11.02 -5.64 -13.26
N VAL A 84 10.76 -4.46 -12.70
CA VAL A 84 11.78 -3.44 -12.41
C VAL A 84 12.83 -4.02 -11.46
N LYS A 85 12.41 -4.73 -10.41
CA LYS A 85 13.32 -5.38 -9.46
C LYS A 85 14.20 -6.44 -10.13
N ARG A 86 13.63 -7.22 -11.06
CA ARG A 86 14.37 -8.28 -11.76
C ARG A 86 15.36 -7.73 -12.79
N THR A 87 15.01 -6.65 -13.47
CA THR A 87 15.83 -6.07 -14.54
C THR A 87 16.89 -5.09 -14.03
N GLY A 88 16.77 -4.63 -12.78
CA GLY A 88 17.65 -3.60 -12.20
C GLY A 88 17.56 -2.24 -12.90
N ARG A 89 16.61 -2.07 -13.84
CA ARG A 89 16.36 -0.83 -14.57
C ARG A 89 15.17 -0.12 -13.95
N GLY A 90 15.30 1.18 -13.59
CA GLY A 90 14.15 1.92 -13.09
C GLY A 90 14.43 2.90 -11.95
N GLY A 91 15.68 3.21 -11.64
CA GLY A 91 15.99 4.23 -10.63
C GLY A 91 15.93 3.72 -9.20
N SER A 92 15.47 4.56 -8.25
CA SER A 92 15.49 4.25 -6.82
C SER A 92 14.55 3.08 -6.45
N PRO A 93 15.07 1.99 -5.86
CA PRO A 93 14.25 0.85 -5.45
C PRO A 93 13.24 1.22 -4.36
N VAL A 94 13.51 2.25 -3.56
CA VAL A 94 12.62 2.72 -2.49
C VAL A 94 11.36 3.32 -3.09
N VAL A 95 11.47 4.15 -4.13
CA VAL A 95 10.31 4.77 -4.81
C VAL A 95 9.42 3.68 -5.42
N TRP A 96 10.01 2.71 -6.09
CA TRP A 96 9.26 1.59 -6.67
C TRP A 96 8.59 0.71 -5.63
N PHE A 97 9.24 0.47 -4.50
CA PHE A 97 8.65 -0.25 -3.39
C PHE A 97 7.43 0.48 -2.81
N MET A 98 7.54 1.80 -2.59
CA MET A 98 6.42 2.61 -2.12
C MET A 98 5.25 2.62 -3.11
N ALA A 99 5.55 2.76 -4.41
CA ALA A 99 4.55 2.68 -5.47
C ALA A 99 3.86 1.31 -5.49
N HIS A 100 4.62 0.22 -5.38
CA HIS A 100 4.09 -1.14 -5.31
C HIS A 100 3.10 -1.31 -4.16
N VAL A 101 3.50 -0.93 -2.95
CA VAL A 101 2.65 -1.06 -1.76
C VAL A 101 1.42 -0.17 -1.88
N GLY A 102 1.59 1.10 -2.25
CA GLY A 102 0.49 2.06 -2.37
C GLY A 102 -0.52 1.66 -3.45
N CYS A 103 -0.04 1.35 -4.66
CA CYS A 103 -0.91 0.92 -5.76
C CYS A 103 -1.56 -0.44 -5.48
N GLY A 104 -0.84 -1.36 -4.85
CA GLY A 104 -1.38 -2.67 -4.48
C GLY A 104 -2.53 -2.55 -3.49
N MET A 105 -2.35 -1.76 -2.43
CA MET A 105 -3.38 -1.54 -1.42
C MET A 105 -4.60 -0.81 -1.98
N LEU A 106 -4.37 0.30 -2.70
CA LEU A 106 -5.45 1.08 -3.28
C LEU A 106 -6.19 0.29 -4.36
N GLY A 107 -5.45 -0.42 -5.22
CA GLY A 107 -6.02 -1.27 -6.25
C GLY A 107 -6.89 -2.38 -5.66
N PHE A 108 -6.43 -3.02 -4.59
CA PHE A 108 -7.21 -4.02 -3.88
C PHE A 108 -8.51 -3.45 -3.32
N VAL A 109 -8.46 -2.28 -2.64
CA VAL A 109 -9.64 -1.61 -2.11
C VAL A 109 -10.64 -1.29 -3.22
N LEU A 110 -10.19 -0.76 -4.36
CA LEU A 110 -11.07 -0.43 -5.48
C LEU A 110 -11.73 -1.68 -6.09
N VAL A 111 -10.98 -2.79 -6.20
CA VAL A 111 -11.56 -4.06 -6.69
C VAL A 111 -12.61 -4.59 -5.72
N VAL A 112 -12.36 -4.55 -4.41
CA VAL A 112 -13.35 -4.95 -3.40
C VAL A 112 -14.60 -4.07 -3.46
N VAL A 113 -14.43 -2.75 -3.61
CA VAL A 113 -15.55 -1.81 -3.81
C VAL A 113 -16.32 -2.13 -5.09
N HIS A 114 -15.62 -2.45 -6.20
CA HIS A 114 -16.24 -2.84 -7.46
C HIS A 114 -17.12 -4.09 -7.31
N THR A 115 -16.69 -5.07 -6.55
CA THR A 115 -17.45 -6.30 -6.32
C THR A 115 -18.70 -6.07 -5.45
N THR A 116 -18.80 -4.90 -4.79
CA THR A 116 -19.96 -4.44 -3.99
C THR A 116 -20.65 -5.51 -3.17
N GLY A 117 -19.87 -6.30 -2.44
CA GLY A 117 -20.45 -7.29 -1.52
C GLY A 117 -21.31 -8.37 -2.20
N LYS A 118 -21.18 -8.59 -3.53
CA LYS A 118 -21.80 -9.73 -4.22
C LYS A 118 -21.10 -11.04 -3.85
N LEU A 119 -20.76 -11.19 -2.60
CA LEU A 119 -20.27 -12.46 -2.06
C LEU A 119 -21.35 -13.56 -2.04
N ASP A 120 -22.62 -13.17 -2.23
CA ASP A 120 -23.75 -14.09 -2.25
C ASP A 120 -23.85 -14.93 -3.53
N ARG A 121 -23.13 -14.55 -4.57
CA ARG A 121 -23.05 -15.36 -5.80
C ARG A 121 -21.65 -15.94 -5.90
N PRO A 122 -21.50 -17.27 -5.91
CA PRO A 122 -20.22 -17.88 -6.15
C PRO A 122 -19.67 -17.27 -7.45
N PRO A 123 -18.41 -16.79 -7.45
CA PRO A 123 -17.80 -16.26 -8.65
C PRO A 123 -17.88 -17.35 -9.72
N ALA A 124 -18.21 -16.96 -10.95
CA ALA A 124 -18.25 -17.85 -12.13
C ALA A 124 -16.88 -18.52 -12.44
N LEU A 125 -16.01 -18.61 -11.46
CA LEU A 125 -14.71 -19.28 -11.45
C LEU A 125 -14.81 -20.79 -11.25
N LEU A 126 -16.01 -21.32 -11.14
CA LEU A 126 -16.28 -22.77 -11.02
C LEU A 126 -16.96 -23.34 -12.27
N LEU A 127 -16.86 -22.65 -13.41
CA LEU A 127 -17.20 -23.20 -14.71
C LEU A 127 -15.96 -23.58 -15.51
#